data_472d418809fea798d0b7c25204c303e0
#
_entry.id   472d418809fea798d0b7c25204c303e0
#
_cell.length_a   1.000
_cell.length_b   1.000
_cell.length_c   1.000
_cell.angle_alpha   90.00
_cell.angle_beta   90.00
_cell.angle_gamma   90.00
#
_symmetry.space_group_name_H-M   'P 1'
#
loop_
_entity.id
_entity.type
_entity.pdbx_description
1 polymer ?
#
loop_
_entity_poly.entity_id
_entity_poly.type
_entity_poly.pdbx_seq_one_letter_code
_entity_poly.pdbx_strand_id
1 'polypeptide(L)'
;ELVCRNSMDHFFLLLREETEERVSARAAEMIDTINEKIHEKFSGYNMEFYIGACRLSVEENIEKAMGKAIYASKQGKERSVCKFYDKETAEKIKEEQEINALFAESLENHDFKIYFQPKVSGDKPCQAEALVRWVHKERGVIYPDQFIPLFEHNGKICELDLYVFEEVCRIESDWLKQ
;
A
#
# COMPACT_ATOMS: atom_id res chain seq x y z
N GLU A 1 22.80 20.76 -6.15
CA GLU A 1 21.80 20.16 -5.25
C GLU A 1 20.75 21.20 -4.91
N LEU A 2 19.49 20.81 -4.90
CA LEU A 2 18.37 21.66 -4.52
C LEU A 2 17.54 20.95 -3.46
N VAL A 3 17.03 21.72 -2.49
CA VAL A 3 16.16 21.22 -1.43
C VAL A 3 14.90 22.07 -1.44
N CYS A 4 13.75 21.42 -1.39
CA CYS A 4 12.48 22.12 -1.16
C CYS A 4 11.63 21.38 -0.14
N ARG A 5 10.80 22.14 0.60
CA ARG A 5 9.77 21.60 1.49
C ARG A 5 8.44 21.69 0.77
N ASN A 6 7.79 20.55 0.57
CA ASN A 6 6.51 20.47 -0.13
C ASN A 6 5.31 20.61 0.84
N SER A 7 5.41 19.98 2.00
CA SER A 7 4.38 20.01 3.06
C SER A 7 5.04 19.84 4.44
N MET A 8 4.24 19.74 5.49
CA MET A 8 4.72 19.79 6.89
C MET A 8 5.95 18.93 7.17
N ASP A 9 5.96 17.69 6.68
CA ASP A 9 6.97 16.65 6.93
C ASP A 9 7.60 16.08 5.65
N HIS A 10 7.22 16.59 4.45
CA HIS A 10 7.76 16.15 3.18
C HIS A 10 8.80 17.12 2.64
N PHE A 11 9.99 16.60 2.39
CA PHE A 11 11.09 17.32 1.79
C PHE A 11 11.54 16.62 0.51
N PHE A 12 11.86 17.38 -0.53
CA PHE A 12 12.43 16.87 -1.76
C PHE A 12 13.85 17.38 -1.92
N LEU A 13 14.72 16.48 -2.34
CA LEU A 13 16.11 16.77 -2.65
C LEU A 13 16.37 16.38 -4.10
N LEU A 14 16.95 17.29 -4.86
CA LEU A 14 17.49 17.00 -6.18
C LEU A 14 19.02 16.84 -6.05
N LEU A 15 19.47 15.61 -6.23
CA LEU A 15 20.88 15.23 -6.10
C LEU A 15 21.50 15.05 -7.49
N ARG A 16 22.82 15.31 -7.62
CA ARG A 16 23.62 15.03 -8.82
C ARG A 16 24.42 13.74 -8.63
N GLU A 17 23.72 12.67 -8.27
CA GLU A 17 24.34 11.37 -8.08
C GLU A 17 23.97 10.43 -9.23
N GLU A 18 24.93 9.61 -9.66
CA GLU A 18 24.77 8.76 -10.84
C GLU A 18 24.33 7.35 -10.51
N THR A 19 24.59 6.87 -9.29
CA THR A 19 24.29 5.50 -8.86
C THR A 19 23.41 5.46 -7.63
N GLU A 20 22.63 4.38 -7.49
CA GLU A 20 21.72 4.14 -6.36
C GLU A 20 22.48 3.98 -5.05
N GLU A 21 23.69 3.37 -5.09
CA GLU A 21 24.55 3.21 -3.92
C GLU A 21 24.98 4.57 -3.37
N ARG A 22 25.34 5.52 -4.23
CA ARG A 22 25.72 6.87 -3.83
C ARG A 22 24.54 7.64 -3.26
N VAL A 23 23.36 7.52 -3.88
CA VAL A 23 22.13 8.15 -3.36
C VAL A 23 21.79 7.57 -1.98
N SER A 24 21.88 6.26 -1.81
CA SER A 24 21.65 5.58 -0.51
C SER A 24 22.65 6.02 0.55
N ALA A 25 23.94 6.06 0.23
CA ALA A 25 24.98 6.53 1.14
C ALA A 25 24.76 8.00 1.55
N ARG A 26 24.39 8.87 0.58
CA ARG A 26 24.10 10.27 0.85
C ARG A 26 22.86 10.45 1.74
N ALA A 27 21.83 9.63 1.53
CA ALA A 27 20.64 9.62 2.38
C ALA A 27 20.98 9.22 3.82
N ALA A 28 21.76 8.16 4.00
CA ALA A 28 22.22 7.72 5.32
C ALA A 28 23.03 8.81 6.05
N GLU A 29 24.00 9.43 5.38
CA GLU A 29 24.80 10.53 5.93
C GLU A 29 23.94 11.71 6.39
N MET A 30 22.90 12.06 5.61
CA MET A 30 21.97 13.12 5.97
C MET A 30 21.14 12.76 7.22
N ILE A 31 20.65 11.51 7.32
CA ILE A 31 19.91 11.02 8.49
C ILE A 31 20.78 11.09 9.74
N ASP A 32 22.01 10.60 9.68
CA ASP A 32 22.94 10.61 10.79
C ASP A 32 23.21 12.05 11.25
N THR A 33 23.48 12.96 10.30
CA THR A 33 23.69 14.38 10.61
C THR A 33 22.46 15.03 11.26
N ILE A 34 21.25 14.69 10.80
CA ILE A 34 20.02 15.22 11.38
C ILE A 34 19.83 14.69 12.80
N ASN A 35 20.03 13.37 13.01
CA ASN A 35 19.89 12.76 14.32
C ASN A 35 20.93 13.26 15.32
N GLU A 36 22.16 13.48 14.92
CA GLU A 36 23.20 14.12 15.75
C GLU A 36 22.74 15.50 16.23
N LYS A 37 22.25 16.36 15.33
CA LYS A 37 21.73 17.69 15.70
C LYS A 37 20.48 17.65 16.57
N ILE A 38 19.66 16.61 16.42
CA ILE A 38 18.48 16.41 17.28
C ILE A 38 18.94 15.99 18.69
N HIS A 39 19.91 15.06 18.79
CA HIS A 39 20.47 14.63 20.06
C HIS A 39 21.10 15.76 20.87
N GLU A 40 21.76 16.73 20.19
CA GLU A 40 22.30 17.93 20.86
C GLU A 40 21.20 18.74 21.58
N LYS A 41 19.98 18.76 21.05
CA LYS A 41 18.86 19.57 21.60
C LYS A 41 17.89 18.74 22.43
N PHE A 42 17.68 17.48 22.06
CA PHE A 42 16.67 16.59 22.59
C PHE A 42 17.28 15.22 22.86
N SER A 43 17.90 15.07 24.02
CA SER A 43 18.52 13.80 24.42
C SER A 43 17.51 12.64 24.40
N GLY A 44 17.87 11.56 23.72
CA GLY A 44 17.08 10.33 23.66
C GLY A 44 16.02 10.25 22.54
N TYR A 45 15.94 11.25 21.65
CA TYR A 45 15.07 11.22 20.48
C TYR A 45 15.85 10.87 19.22
N ASN A 46 15.39 9.84 18.48
CA ASN A 46 15.82 9.52 17.12
C ASN A 46 14.66 9.76 16.16
N MET A 47 14.91 10.46 15.07
CA MET A 47 13.95 10.56 13.97
C MET A 47 14.19 9.44 12.96
N GLU A 48 13.09 8.83 12.54
CA GLU A 48 13.07 7.84 11.49
C GLU A 48 12.42 8.43 10.25
N PHE A 49 12.97 8.11 9.08
CA PHE A 49 12.55 8.69 7.81
C PHE A 49 12.06 7.60 6.84
N TYR A 50 11.05 7.93 6.05
CA TYR A 50 10.68 7.17 4.87
C TYR A 50 11.29 7.86 3.65
N ILE A 51 12.18 7.19 2.95
CA ILE A 51 12.95 7.77 1.86
C ILE A 51 12.63 7.04 0.57
N GLY A 52 12.19 7.79 -0.41
CA GLY A 52 11.99 7.29 -1.77
C GLY A 52 12.81 8.11 -2.76
N ALA A 53 13.40 7.45 -3.72
CA ALA A 53 14.17 8.06 -4.78
C ALA A 53 13.68 7.60 -6.16
N CYS A 54 13.79 8.48 -7.14
CA CYS A 54 13.64 8.12 -8.53
C CYS A 54 14.69 8.83 -9.38
N ARG A 55 15.06 8.21 -10.48
CA ARG A 55 15.93 8.84 -11.48
C ARG A 55 15.10 9.82 -12.30
N LEU A 56 15.55 11.09 -12.36
CA LEU A 56 14.93 12.11 -13.19
C LEU A 56 15.54 12.04 -14.60
N SER A 57 14.71 11.84 -15.62
CA SER A 57 15.11 11.97 -17.01
C SER A 57 14.89 13.42 -17.52
N VAL A 58 15.63 13.81 -18.55
CA VAL A 58 15.57 15.17 -19.11
C VAL A 58 14.17 15.52 -19.66
N GLU A 59 13.45 14.51 -20.13
CA GLU A 59 12.11 14.66 -20.74
C GLU A 59 10.96 14.51 -19.71
N GLU A 60 11.28 14.16 -18.48
CA GLU A 60 10.25 13.87 -17.47
C GLU A 60 9.82 15.14 -16.74
N ASN A 61 8.51 15.29 -16.57
CA ASN A 61 7.96 16.33 -15.71
C ASN A 61 8.36 16.07 -14.25
N ILE A 62 8.87 17.13 -13.61
CA ILE A 62 9.34 17.07 -12.21
C ILE A 62 8.24 16.62 -11.23
N GLU A 63 6.97 16.98 -11.46
CA GLU A 63 5.84 16.57 -10.64
C GLU A 63 5.62 15.05 -10.69
N LYS A 64 5.80 14.44 -11.89
CA LYS A 64 5.76 12.98 -12.02
C LYS A 64 6.90 12.31 -11.28
N ALA A 65 8.11 12.86 -11.38
CA ALA A 65 9.27 12.34 -10.66
C ALA A 65 9.08 12.43 -9.14
N MET A 66 8.54 13.55 -8.64
CA MET A 66 8.18 13.71 -7.23
C MET A 66 7.14 12.67 -6.79
N GLY A 67 6.10 12.44 -7.59
CA GLY A 67 5.08 11.41 -7.33
C GLY A 67 5.68 10.00 -7.25
N LYS A 68 6.61 9.66 -8.15
CA LYS A 68 7.35 8.38 -8.12
C LYS A 68 8.18 8.23 -6.84
N ALA A 69 8.90 9.25 -6.44
CA ALA A 69 9.70 9.23 -5.21
C ALA A 69 8.81 9.08 -3.96
N ILE A 70 7.68 9.80 -3.89
CA ILE A 70 6.70 9.64 -2.81
C ILE A 70 6.15 8.20 -2.77
N TYR A 71 5.81 7.65 -3.92
CA TYR A 71 5.30 6.28 -3.96
C TYR A 71 6.35 5.28 -3.47
N ALA A 72 7.60 5.39 -3.95
CA ALA A 72 8.69 4.54 -3.51
C ALA A 72 8.91 4.62 -1.98
N SER A 73 8.82 5.82 -1.38
CA SER A 73 8.96 5.98 0.07
C SER A 73 7.87 5.25 0.87
N LYS A 74 6.65 5.18 0.35
CA LYS A 74 5.51 4.49 1.00
C LYS A 74 5.62 2.96 0.92
N GLN A 75 6.34 2.43 -0.07
CA GLN A 75 6.59 0.98 -0.21
C GLN A 75 7.72 0.47 0.70
N GLY A 76 8.51 1.37 1.27
CA GLY A 76 9.56 1.03 2.22
C GLY A 76 8.98 0.50 3.54
N LYS A 77 9.18 -0.79 3.83
CA LYS A 77 8.83 -1.38 5.14
C LYS A 77 9.87 -1.04 6.21
N GLU A 78 11.10 -0.77 5.78
CA GLU A 78 12.22 -0.42 6.65
C GLU A 78 12.39 1.10 6.66
N ARG A 79 12.43 1.66 7.86
CA ARG A 79 12.66 3.08 8.09
C ARG A 79 14.12 3.42 7.85
N SER A 80 14.37 4.64 7.40
CA SER A 80 15.72 5.15 7.12
C SER A 80 16.49 4.41 6.02
N VAL A 81 15.80 3.59 5.22
CA VAL A 81 16.35 2.94 4.03
C VAL A 81 15.78 3.62 2.79
N CYS A 82 16.64 3.99 1.84
CA CYS A 82 16.23 4.59 0.59
C CYS A 82 15.63 3.53 -0.35
N LYS A 83 14.37 3.72 -0.76
CA LYS A 83 13.69 2.89 -1.76
C LYS A 83 13.70 3.60 -3.10
N PHE A 84 14.02 2.87 -4.15
CA PHE A 84 14.06 3.39 -5.51
C PHE A 84 12.79 3.04 -6.27
N TYR A 85 12.33 4.01 -7.06
CA TYR A 85 11.28 3.76 -8.04
C TYR A 85 11.89 3.04 -9.24
N ASP A 86 11.61 1.77 -9.36
CA ASP A 86 12.07 0.88 -10.42
C ASP A 86 10.90 0.36 -11.27
N LYS A 87 11.21 -0.58 -12.16
CA LYS A 87 10.21 -1.20 -13.04
C LYS A 87 9.19 -2.03 -12.26
N GLU A 88 9.61 -2.75 -11.22
CA GLU A 88 8.74 -3.56 -10.37
C GLU A 88 7.75 -2.67 -9.63
N THR A 89 8.21 -1.55 -9.07
CA THR A 89 7.38 -0.52 -8.45
C THR A 89 6.36 0.04 -9.43
N ALA A 90 6.77 0.30 -10.69
CA ALA A 90 5.88 0.80 -11.73
C ALA A 90 4.77 -0.21 -12.10
N GLU A 91 5.12 -1.49 -12.23
CA GLU A 91 4.18 -2.58 -12.52
C GLU A 91 3.18 -2.74 -11.38
N LYS A 92 3.61 -2.66 -10.14
CA LYS A 92 2.74 -2.71 -8.96
C LYS A 92 1.74 -1.56 -8.91
N ILE A 93 2.16 -0.32 -9.19
CA ILE A 93 1.24 0.82 -9.28
C ILE A 93 0.17 0.58 -10.33
N LYS A 94 0.58 0.08 -11.50
CA LYS A 94 -0.36 -0.20 -12.57
C LYS A 94 -1.38 -1.26 -12.16
N GLU A 95 -0.94 -2.33 -11.51
CA GLU A 95 -1.82 -3.38 -11.00
C GLU A 95 -2.79 -2.85 -9.94
N GLU A 96 -2.31 -2.06 -8.97
CA GLU A 96 -3.16 -1.41 -7.96
C GLU A 96 -4.21 -0.49 -8.58
N GLN A 97 -3.85 0.28 -9.62
CA GLN A 97 -4.79 1.13 -10.34
C GLN A 97 -5.85 0.33 -11.08
N GLU A 98 -5.45 -0.76 -11.73
CA GLU A 98 -6.37 -1.66 -12.43
C GLU A 98 -7.34 -2.34 -11.45
N ILE A 99 -6.84 -2.89 -10.33
CA ILE A 99 -7.66 -3.48 -9.26
C ILE A 99 -8.64 -2.44 -8.70
N ASN A 100 -8.15 -1.23 -8.44
CA ASN A 100 -8.99 -0.17 -7.91
C ASN A 100 -10.10 0.28 -8.88
N ALA A 101 -9.86 0.25 -10.18
CA ALA A 101 -10.84 0.59 -11.21
C ALA A 101 -11.96 -0.46 -11.34
N LEU A 102 -11.66 -1.73 -11.10
CA LEU A 102 -12.62 -2.83 -11.18
C LEU A 102 -13.59 -2.90 -9.99
N PHE A 103 -13.31 -2.23 -8.88
CA PHE A 103 -14.00 -2.43 -7.61
C PHE A 103 -15.51 -2.19 -7.70
N ALA A 104 -15.95 -1.04 -8.20
CA ALA A 104 -17.36 -0.68 -8.23
C ALA A 104 -18.19 -1.65 -9.11
N GLU A 105 -17.70 -1.94 -10.32
CA GLU A 105 -18.34 -2.91 -11.22
C GLU A 105 -18.38 -4.30 -10.60
N SER A 106 -17.34 -4.72 -9.88
CA SER A 106 -17.30 -6.03 -9.25
C SER A 106 -18.24 -6.17 -8.05
N LEU A 107 -18.54 -5.08 -7.33
CA LEU A 107 -19.62 -5.08 -6.32
C LEU A 107 -20.97 -5.28 -6.98
N GLU A 108 -21.28 -4.53 -8.06
CA GLU A 108 -22.54 -4.64 -8.80
C GLU A 108 -22.74 -6.01 -9.44
N ASN A 109 -21.68 -6.60 -9.96
CA ASN A 109 -21.68 -7.93 -10.58
C ASN A 109 -21.68 -9.07 -9.57
N HIS A 110 -21.61 -8.79 -8.27
CA HIS A 110 -21.42 -9.79 -7.22
C HIS A 110 -20.18 -10.68 -7.43
N ASP A 111 -19.07 -10.12 -7.90
CA ASP A 111 -17.83 -10.85 -8.11
C ASP A 111 -17.13 -11.21 -6.78
N PHE A 112 -17.46 -10.51 -5.70
CA PHE A 112 -16.99 -10.85 -4.36
C PHE A 112 -17.84 -11.99 -3.79
N LYS A 113 -17.26 -13.19 -3.73
CA LYS A 113 -17.89 -14.40 -3.24
C LYS A 113 -17.56 -14.64 -1.79
N ILE A 114 -18.54 -15.08 -1.01
CA ILE A 114 -18.36 -15.43 0.40
C ILE A 114 -18.16 -16.94 0.53
N TYR A 115 -17.05 -17.30 1.18
CA TYR A 115 -16.73 -18.68 1.55
C TYR A 115 -16.77 -18.79 3.06
N PHE A 116 -17.35 -19.86 3.56
CA PHE A 116 -17.40 -20.13 4.99
C PHE A 116 -16.36 -21.16 5.38
N GLN A 117 -15.43 -20.78 6.24
CA GLN A 117 -14.48 -21.70 6.84
C GLN A 117 -15.02 -22.18 8.18
N PRO A 118 -15.39 -23.47 8.34
CA PRO A 118 -15.94 -23.97 9.58
C PRO A 118 -14.89 -23.99 10.69
N LYS A 119 -15.29 -23.58 11.89
CA LYS A 119 -14.56 -23.78 13.14
C LYS A 119 -15.20 -24.91 13.90
N VAL A 120 -14.39 -25.90 14.29
CA VAL A 120 -14.90 -27.11 14.96
C VAL A 120 -14.48 -27.12 16.43
N SER A 121 -15.38 -27.60 17.27
CA SER A 121 -15.11 -27.91 18.68
C SER A 121 -15.34 -29.43 18.90
N GLY A 122 -14.23 -30.17 19.07
CA GLY A 122 -14.27 -31.63 18.92
C GLY A 122 -14.57 -32.00 17.48
N ASP A 123 -15.57 -32.87 17.28
CA ASP A 123 -15.97 -33.37 15.95
C ASP A 123 -17.18 -32.60 15.34
N LYS A 124 -17.62 -31.52 15.98
CA LYS A 124 -18.81 -30.77 15.54
C LYS A 124 -18.45 -29.35 15.11
N PRO A 125 -18.93 -28.90 13.94
CA PRO A 125 -18.81 -27.49 13.57
C PRO A 125 -19.66 -26.65 14.53
N CYS A 126 -19.11 -25.60 15.09
CA CYS A 126 -19.75 -24.70 16.04
C CYS A 126 -19.88 -23.25 15.54
N GLN A 127 -19.04 -22.88 14.61
CA GLN A 127 -18.97 -21.52 14.03
C GLN A 127 -18.40 -21.61 12.62
N ALA A 128 -18.53 -20.53 11.87
CA ALA A 128 -17.83 -20.36 10.59
C ALA A 128 -17.27 -18.96 10.48
N GLU A 129 -16.16 -18.83 9.80
CA GLU A 129 -15.59 -17.55 9.42
C GLU A 129 -15.94 -17.24 7.97
N ALA A 130 -16.52 -16.07 7.73
CA ALA A 130 -16.84 -15.63 6.38
C ALA A 130 -15.58 -15.02 5.74
N LEU A 131 -15.14 -15.61 4.65
CA LEU A 131 -13.94 -15.21 3.92
C LEU A 131 -14.33 -14.74 2.53
N VAL A 132 -14.01 -13.50 2.19
CA VAL A 132 -14.24 -12.95 0.87
C VAL A 132 -13.21 -13.49 -0.13
N ARG A 133 -13.68 -13.77 -1.36
CA ARG A 133 -12.85 -14.11 -2.53
C ARG A 133 -13.35 -13.30 -3.71
N TRP A 134 -12.46 -12.61 -4.37
CA TRP A 134 -12.81 -11.83 -5.56
C TRP A 134 -12.62 -12.70 -6.81
N VAL A 135 -13.71 -13.05 -7.47
CA VAL A 135 -13.72 -13.91 -8.66
C VAL A 135 -14.19 -13.08 -9.85
N HIS A 136 -13.22 -12.41 -10.50
CA HIS A 136 -13.51 -11.57 -11.66
C HIS A 136 -13.57 -12.38 -12.96
N LYS A 137 -14.55 -12.10 -13.81
CA LYS A 137 -14.83 -12.87 -15.04
C LYS A 137 -13.66 -12.97 -16.02
N GLU A 138 -12.82 -11.93 -16.11
CA GLU A 138 -11.71 -11.86 -17.06
C GLU A 138 -10.36 -12.13 -16.41
N ARG A 139 -10.18 -11.76 -15.13
CA ARG A 139 -8.93 -11.91 -14.39
C ARG A 139 -8.84 -13.18 -13.55
N GLY A 140 -9.96 -13.92 -13.41
CA GLY A 140 -10.04 -15.05 -12.51
C GLY A 140 -10.04 -14.63 -11.05
N VAL A 141 -9.34 -15.38 -10.20
CA VAL A 141 -9.28 -15.11 -8.76
C VAL A 141 -8.26 -14.03 -8.46
N ILE A 142 -8.72 -12.92 -7.87
CA ILE A 142 -7.87 -11.88 -7.29
C ILE A 142 -7.77 -12.17 -5.79
N TYR A 143 -6.55 -12.34 -5.30
CA TYR A 143 -6.33 -12.77 -3.92
C TYR A 143 -6.46 -11.63 -2.92
N PRO A 144 -6.89 -11.90 -1.66
CA PRO A 144 -7.10 -10.88 -0.64
C PRO A 144 -5.88 -10.00 -0.34
N ASP A 145 -4.69 -10.54 -0.42
CA ASP A 145 -3.42 -9.82 -0.24
C ASP A 145 -3.14 -8.76 -1.31
N GLN A 146 -3.78 -8.87 -2.48
CA GLN A 146 -3.67 -7.91 -3.56
C GLN A 146 -4.63 -6.72 -3.39
N PHE A 147 -5.83 -6.92 -2.82
CA PHE A 147 -6.85 -5.86 -2.77
C PHE A 147 -7.16 -5.33 -1.36
N ILE A 148 -7.06 -6.15 -0.31
CA ILE A 148 -7.40 -5.70 1.06
C ILE A 148 -6.50 -4.53 1.49
N PRO A 149 -5.15 -4.60 1.41
CA PRO A 149 -4.30 -3.48 1.80
C PRO A 149 -4.54 -2.21 0.97
N LEU A 150 -4.86 -2.38 -0.31
CA LEU A 150 -5.20 -1.28 -1.21
C LEU A 150 -6.50 -0.59 -0.77
N PHE A 151 -7.53 -1.38 -0.44
CA PHE A 151 -8.84 -0.86 -0.03
C PHE A 151 -8.83 -0.28 1.39
N GLU A 152 -8.01 -0.81 2.29
CA GLU A 152 -7.74 -0.18 3.59
C GLU A 152 -7.10 1.20 3.42
N HIS A 153 -6.11 1.30 2.52
CA HIS A 153 -5.40 2.56 2.29
C HIS A 153 -6.28 3.66 1.67
N ASN A 154 -7.21 3.31 0.78
CA ASN A 154 -8.07 4.27 0.08
C ASN A 154 -9.49 4.38 0.63
N GLY A 155 -9.82 3.65 1.70
CA GLY A 155 -11.10 3.68 2.40
C GLY A 155 -12.21 2.82 1.79
N LYS A 156 -11.97 2.16 0.65
CA LYS A 156 -12.96 1.26 0.01
C LYS A 156 -13.25 0.00 0.82
N ILE A 157 -12.41 -0.33 1.79
CA ILE A 157 -12.61 -1.47 2.67
C ILE A 157 -13.95 -1.40 3.40
N CYS A 158 -14.39 -0.20 3.81
CA CYS A 158 -15.68 -0.04 4.50
C CYS A 158 -16.87 -0.42 3.60
N GLU A 159 -16.80 -0.11 2.32
CA GLU A 159 -17.85 -0.48 1.35
C GLU A 159 -17.86 -1.98 1.10
N LEU A 160 -16.67 -2.58 0.98
CA LEU A 160 -16.54 -4.03 0.87
C LEU A 160 -17.05 -4.76 2.11
N ASP A 161 -16.74 -4.28 3.31
CA ASP A 161 -17.21 -4.86 4.56
C ASP A 161 -18.73 -4.84 4.68
N LEU A 162 -19.36 -3.73 4.29
CA LEU A 162 -20.83 -3.64 4.25
C LEU A 162 -21.43 -4.64 3.26
N TYR A 163 -20.85 -4.74 2.06
CA TYR A 163 -21.27 -5.74 1.07
C TYR A 163 -21.16 -7.17 1.61
N VAL A 164 -20.02 -7.52 2.22
CA VAL A 164 -19.80 -8.84 2.83
C VAL A 164 -20.82 -9.11 3.91
N PHE A 165 -21.10 -8.14 4.77
CA PHE A 165 -22.08 -8.26 5.84
C PHE A 165 -23.49 -8.52 5.29
N GLU A 166 -23.93 -7.77 4.27
CA GLU A 166 -25.22 -7.95 3.62
C GLU A 166 -25.35 -9.33 2.97
N GLU A 167 -24.30 -9.77 2.25
CA GLU A 167 -24.29 -11.11 1.63
C GLU A 167 -24.34 -12.24 2.66
N VAL A 168 -23.61 -12.13 3.76
CA VAL A 168 -23.66 -13.10 4.88
C VAL A 168 -25.07 -13.17 5.46
N CYS A 169 -25.70 -12.04 5.77
CA CYS A 169 -27.07 -11.99 6.30
C CYS A 169 -28.07 -12.61 5.33
N ARG A 170 -27.92 -12.38 4.02
CA ARG A 170 -28.77 -12.98 2.99
C ARG A 170 -28.62 -14.51 2.97
N ILE A 171 -27.40 -15.02 2.97
CA ILE A 171 -27.11 -16.47 2.98
C ILE A 171 -27.66 -17.12 4.24
N GLU A 172 -27.43 -16.52 5.42
CA GLU A 172 -27.97 -17.04 6.68
C GLU A 172 -29.50 -17.07 6.71
N SER A 173 -30.15 -16.02 6.20
CA SER A 173 -31.61 -15.99 6.07
C SER A 173 -32.13 -17.11 5.19
N ASP A 174 -31.43 -17.47 4.13
CA ASP A 174 -31.84 -18.57 3.25
C ASP A 174 -31.64 -19.96 3.90
N TRP A 175 -30.59 -20.13 4.70
CA TRP A 175 -30.39 -21.36 5.49
C TRP A 175 -31.47 -21.57 6.57
N LEU A 176 -31.92 -20.48 7.20
CA LEU A 176 -32.96 -20.54 8.22
C LEU A 176 -34.36 -20.88 7.66
N LYS A 177 -34.58 -20.78 6.35
CA LYS A 177 -35.84 -21.12 5.68
C LYS A 177 -35.90 -22.59 5.23
N GLN A 178 -34.78 -23.32 5.28
CA GLN A 178 -34.67 -24.74 4.93
C GLN A 178 -34.90 -25.62 6.15
#